data_d45a118907997ef1617093026eee3346
#
_entry.id   d45a118907997ef1617093026eee3346
#
_cell.length_a   1.000
_cell.length_b   1.000
_cell.length_c   1.000
_cell.angle_alpha   90.00
_cell.angle_beta   90.00
_cell.angle_gamma   90.00
#
_symmetry.space_group_name_H-M   'P 1'
#
loop_
_entity.id
_entity.type
_entity.pdbx_description
1 polymer ?
#
loop_
_entity_poly.entity_id
_entity_poly.type
_entity_poly.pdbx_seq_one_letter_code
_entity_poly.pdbx_strand_id
1 'polypeptide(L)'
;MCSWNRTLQNLLPHLQKCQRLLLVLLLPLSLSAQTYRTDSLYQGIKGYVEYLPGNMPLLFAASHGGDLAPADIPTRSCSGCVTATDLNTQELGRMVRNAVFKETGCYPHLIINRLRRSRLDANRDIQEAALGNPDAEQAWKEYHGFVDIAKKRIETTTKRGLFIDLHGHGHSIQRLELGYLLSGTTLRGTNEALNTPDVISNSSIRQLVADGRQKLPHAELIRGEQSLGTLLEKASYASVPSSADPAPRSGQDYFSGGYSTDRHGSANGGNIDAIQIECNYQGVRDSEISLAYFAESLAKSLLEYLKLHYFSPLPSCLTVTPTEEIGHTPVRLFPNPGCGAFQIEVPEPDTWGSMSVFDSYGKKQMEWTEPSATLALPTSKFPNGIYWLVLKKNNAQTTRVPLIQQCPR
;
A
#
# COMPACT_ATOMS: atom_id res chain seq x y z
N MET A 1 -16.78 63.28 -52.97
CA MET A 1 -17.62 62.09 -53.30
C MET A 1 -16.72 61.07 -53.94
N CYS A 2 -16.77 59.88 -53.58
CA CYS A 2 -16.10 58.70 -54.14
C CYS A 2 -14.77 58.26 -53.63
N SER A 3 -14.78 57.03 -53.36
CA SER A 3 -13.78 55.96 -53.32
C SER A 3 -13.38 55.42 -51.96
N TRP A 4 -14.34 54.81 -51.31
CA TRP A 4 -14.07 53.94 -50.17
C TRP A 4 -14.91 52.66 -50.23
N ASN A 5 -14.66 51.78 -51.25
CA ASN A 5 -15.42 50.53 -51.30
C ASN A 5 -14.71 49.37 -52.05
N ARG A 6 -13.38 49.34 -52.08
CA ARG A 6 -12.65 48.24 -52.74
C ARG A 6 -11.67 47.45 -51.85
N THR A 7 -11.50 47.85 -50.58
CA THR A 7 -10.46 47.25 -49.72
C THR A 7 -11.00 46.19 -48.76
N LEU A 8 -12.31 46.05 -48.61
CA LEU A 8 -12.91 45.08 -47.68
C LEU A 8 -13.30 43.71 -48.28
N GLN A 9 -13.34 43.59 -49.59
CA GLN A 9 -13.73 42.33 -50.26
C GLN A 9 -12.60 41.31 -50.40
N ASN A 10 -11.33 41.70 -50.21
CA ASN A 10 -10.18 40.78 -50.38
C ASN A 10 -9.68 40.18 -49.06
N LEU A 11 -10.28 40.47 -47.93
CA LEU A 11 -9.89 39.93 -46.59
C LEU A 11 -10.73 38.73 -46.16
N LEU A 12 -11.88 38.49 -46.76
CA LEU A 12 -12.81 37.39 -46.41
C LEU A 12 -12.30 35.96 -46.70
N PRO A 13 -11.54 35.69 -47.79
CA PRO A 13 -11.05 34.35 -48.05
C PRO A 13 -9.96 33.86 -47.08
N HIS A 14 -9.20 34.76 -46.49
CA HIS A 14 -8.11 34.40 -45.55
C HIS A 14 -8.61 34.12 -44.15
N LEU A 15 -9.67 34.75 -43.70
CA LEU A 15 -10.30 34.49 -42.38
C LEU A 15 -11.00 33.13 -42.31
N GLN A 16 -11.61 32.68 -43.42
CA GLN A 16 -12.23 31.34 -43.49
C GLN A 16 -11.22 30.19 -43.54
N LYS A 17 -10.01 30.41 -44.09
CA LYS A 17 -8.93 29.41 -44.03
C LYS A 17 -8.27 29.31 -42.66
N CYS A 18 -8.14 30.39 -41.91
CA CYS A 18 -7.65 30.35 -40.52
C CYS A 18 -8.66 29.69 -39.56
N GLN A 19 -9.98 29.89 -39.73
CA GLN A 19 -10.99 29.20 -38.93
C GLN A 19 -11.02 27.67 -39.13
N ARG A 20 -10.71 27.18 -40.36
CA ARG A 20 -10.62 25.73 -40.61
C ARG A 20 -9.33 25.10 -40.09
N LEU A 21 -8.25 25.85 -39.90
CA LEU A 21 -7.02 25.33 -39.28
C LEU A 21 -7.08 25.31 -37.74
N LEU A 22 -7.90 26.17 -37.10
CA LEU A 22 -8.05 26.18 -35.67
C LEU A 22 -9.01 25.09 -35.14
N LEU A 23 -9.85 24.51 -35.99
CA LEU A 23 -10.81 23.49 -35.58
C LEU A 23 -10.21 22.04 -35.57
N VAL A 24 -9.01 21.84 -36.08
CA VAL A 24 -8.34 20.53 -36.13
C VAL A 24 -7.43 20.30 -34.92
N LEU A 25 -7.18 21.30 -34.05
CA LEU A 25 -6.25 21.23 -32.93
C LEU A 25 -6.92 21.05 -31.54
N LEU A 26 -8.24 20.88 -31.52
CA LEU A 26 -9.00 20.52 -30.30
C LEU A 26 -9.50 19.08 -30.36
N LEU A 27 -8.62 18.13 -30.68
CA LEU A 27 -8.86 16.76 -30.28
C LEU A 27 -8.66 16.73 -28.76
N PRO A 28 -9.69 16.35 -27.97
CA PRO A 28 -9.47 16.11 -26.55
C PRO A 28 -8.45 14.98 -26.46
N LEU A 29 -7.27 15.29 -25.94
CA LEU A 29 -6.39 14.28 -25.40
C LEU A 29 -7.18 13.63 -24.26
N SER A 30 -7.89 12.56 -24.58
CA SER A 30 -8.48 11.68 -23.57
C SER A 30 -7.30 11.08 -22.81
N LEU A 31 -6.87 11.73 -21.73
CA LEU A 31 -6.03 11.10 -20.75
C LEU A 31 -6.86 9.93 -20.21
N SER A 32 -6.61 8.74 -20.73
CA SER A 32 -7.12 7.51 -20.13
C SER A 32 -6.55 7.45 -18.71
N ALA A 33 -7.36 7.74 -17.70
CA ALA A 33 -6.96 7.53 -16.32
C ALA A 33 -6.62 6.05 -16.17
N GLN A 34 -5.40 5.75 -15.70
CA GLN A 34 -4.97 4.38 -15.48
C GLN A 34 -5.93 3.70 -14.49
N THR A 35 -6.57 2.62 -14.93
CA THR A 35 -7.45 1.80 -14.09
C THR A 35 -6.62 0.81 -13.28
N TYR A 36 -6.78 0.83 -11.97
CA TYR A 36 -6.11 -0.09 -11.05
C TYR A 36 -7.06 -1.23 -10.67
N ARG A 37 -6.80 -2.44 -11.14
CA ARG A 37 -7.60 -3.63 -10.80
C ARG A 37 -7.18 -4.14 -9.42
N THR A 38 -8.16 -4.55 -8.62
CA THR A 38 -7.92 -5.20 -7.33
C THR A 38 -7.06 -6.45 -7.53
N ASP A 39 -6.12 -6.67 -6.63
CA ASP A 39 -5.19 -7.82 -6.60
C ASP A 39 -4.26 -7.96 -7.82
N SER A 40 -4.12 -6.92 -8.62
CA SER A 40 -3.10 -6.87 -9.69
C SER A 40 -1.86 -6.14 -9.19
N LEU A 41 -0.68 -6.57 -9.63
CA LEU A 41 0.55 -5.87 -9.29
C LEU A 41 0.83 -4.74 -10.26
N TYR A 42 0.97 -3.54 -9.74
CA TYR A 42 1.49 -2.38 -10.47
C TYR A 42 2.87 -2.04 -9.93
N GLN A 43 3.77 -1.72 -10.83
CA GLN A 43 5.14 -1.36 -10.46
C GLN A 43 5.44 0.04 -10.99
N GLY A 44 6.18 0.79 -10.19
CA GLY A 44 6.83 2.01 -10.60
C GLY A 44 7.94 1.76 -11.63
N ILE A 45 8.51 2.81 -12.17
CA ILE A 45 9.62 2.75 -13.12
C ILE A 45 10.77 1.94 -12.50
N LYS A 46 11.40 1.07 -13.28
CA LYS A 46 12.47 0.14 -12.83
C LYS A 46 12.03 -0.85 -11.74
N GLY A 47 10.74 -0.92 -11.39
CA GLY A 47 10.21 -1.84 -10.40
C GLY A 47 10.64 -1.55 -8.97
N TYR A 48 10.99 -0.30 -8.66
CA TYR A 48 11.45 0.10 -7.32
C TYR A 48 10.32 0.24 -6.30
N VAL A 49 9.11 0.46 -6.77
CA VAL A 49 7.91 0.56 -5.95
C VAL A 49 6.85 -0.38 -6.47
N GLU A 50 6.12 -1.01 -5.56
CA GLU A 50 4.99 -1.88 -5.87
C GLU A 50 3.70 -1.34 -5.27
N TYR A 51 2.62 -1.49 -6.03
CA TYR A 51 1.26 -1.24 -5.58
C TYR A 51 0.36 -2.42 -5.90
N LEU A 52 -0.28 -2.96 -4.88
CA LEU A 52 -1.33 -3.97 -4.98
C LEU A 52 -2.65 -3.31 -4.57
N PRO A 53 -3.49 -2.91 -5.54
CA PRO A 53 -4.77 -2.28 -5.26
C PRO A 53 -5.69 -3.18 -4.46
N GLY A 54 -6.37 -2.58 -3.50
CA GLY A 54 -7.40 -3.21 -2.71
C GLY A 54 -8.81 -2.79 -3.12
N ASN A 55 -9.78 -3.35 -2.39
CA ASN A 55 -11.21 -3.06 -2.51
C ASN A 55 -11.89 -2.95 -1.14
N MET A 56 -11.15 -2.49 -0.13
CA MET A 56 -11.68 -2.19 1.19
C MET A 56 -11.01 -0.93 1.77
N PRO A 57 -11.59 -0.28 2.79
CA PRO A 57 -11.08 0.98 3.34
C PRO A 57 -9.89 0.80 4.28
N LEU A 58 -8.95 -0.05 3.92
CA LEU A 58 -7.71 -0.32 4.64
C LEU A 58 -6.53 -0.28 3.67
N LEU A 59 -5.49 0.43 4.06
CA LEU A 59 -4.29 0.65 3.27
C LEU A 59 -3.06 0.37 4.12
N PHE A 60 -2.15 -0.44 3.61
CA PHE A 60 -0.83 -0.68 4.19
C PHE A 60 0.26 -0.07 3.32
N ALA A 61 1.31 0.45 3.95
CA ALA A 61 2.54 0.78 3.27
C ALA A 61 3.76 0.30 4.06
N ALA A 62 4.80 -0.15 3.34
CA ALA A 62 6.07 -0.58 3.90
C ALA A 62 7.22 0.19 3.23
N SER A 63 7.74 1.20 3.92
CA SER A 63 8.71 2.15 3.37
C SER A 63 10.16 1.65 3.44
N HIS A 64 10.51 0.77 4.41
CA HIS A 64 11.89 0.49 4.80
C HIS A 64 12.34 -0.96 4.70
N GLY A 65 11.47 -1.89 4.28
CA GLY A 65 11.79 -3.31 4.20
C GLY A 65 12.52 -3.73 2.91
N GLY A 66 12.86 -2.80 2.02
CA GLY A 66 13.44 -3.09 0.71
C GLY A 66 14.85 -3.66 0.76
N ASP A 67 15.17 -4.50 -0.23
CA ASP A 67 16.47 -5.15 -0.41
C ASP A 67 17.23 -4.73 -1.68
N LEU A 68 16.57 -4.01 -2.60
CA LEU A 68 17.18 -3.56 -3.84
C LEU A 68 18.20 -2.44 -3.59
N ALA A 69 19.40 -2.63 -4.11
CA ALA A 69 20.50 -1.68 -4.03
C ALA A 69 21.15 -1.46 -5.41
N PRO A 70 20.44 -0.84 -6.38
CA PRO A 70 20.94 -0.63 -7.72
C PRO A 70 22.18 0.27 -7.70
N ALA A 71 23.12 0.04 -8.62
CA ALA A 71 24.40 0.76 -8.67
C ALA A 71 24.23 2.25 -9.05
N ASP A 72 23.20 2.59 -9.78
CA ASP A 72 22.87 3.94 -10.25
C ASP A 72 22.22 4.84 -9.15
N ILE A 73 21.84 4.25 -8.01
CA ILE A 73 21.41 5.00 -6.83
C ILE A 73 22.49 4.84 -5.75
N PRO A 74 23.29 5.89 -5.45
CA PRO A 74 24.33 5.82 -4.43
C PRO A 74 23.75 5.62 -3.03
N THR A 75 24.58 5.14 -2.11
CA THR A 75 24.20 5.08 -0.69
C THR A 75 23.99 6.49 -0.16
N ARG A 76 22.86 6.71 0.51
CA ARG A 76 22.55 7.99 1.18
C ARG A 76 23.57 8.26 2.27
N SER A 77 24.17 9.45 2.21
CA SER A 77 25.17 9.89 3.18
C SER A 77 24.87 11.33 3.57
N CYS A 78 24.28 11.53 4.73
CA CYS A 78 23.98 12.83 5.31
C CYS A 78 24.09 12.75 6.84
N SER A 79 24.24 13.90 7.50
CA SER A 79 24.19 13.96 8.95
C SER A 79 22.83 13.47 9.47
N GLY A 80 22.81 12.44 10.32
CA GLY A 80 21.57 11.88 10.85
C GLY A 80 20.80 10.93 9.92
N CYS A 81 21.34 10.62 8.71
CA CYS A 81 20.71 9.64 7.84
C CYS A 81 20.62 8.27 8.50
N VAL A 82 19.39 7.78 8.67
CA VAL A 82 19.13 6.39 9.04
C VAL A 82 19.14 5.55 7.76
N THR A 83 19.93 4.48 7.75
CA THR A 83 20.11 3.58 6.59
C THR A 83 19.77 2.13 6.92
N ALA A 84 19.46 1.83 8.18
CA ALA A 84 19.05 0.50 8.62
C ALA A 84 17.71 0.10 7.97
N THR A 85 17.67 -1.14 7.48
CA THR A 85 16.47 -1.73 6.87
C THR A 85 15.58 -2.33 7.96
N ASP A 86 14.30 -2.08 7.87
CA ASP A 86 13.28 -2.69 8.72
C ASP A 86 12.97 -4.10 8.17
N LEU A 87 13.85 -5.07 8.50
CA LEU A 87 13.80 -6.42 7.95
C LEU A 87 12.38 -7.04 8.06
N ASN A 88 11.98 -7.72 6.98
CA ASN A 88 10.75 -8.51 6.87
C ASN A 88 9.42 -7.71 6.94
N THR A 89 9.46 -6.37 6.85
CA THR A 89 8.22 -5.57 6.85
C THR A 89 7.47 -5.64 5.52
N GLN A 90 8.14 -5.90 4.40
CA GLN A 90 7.48 -6.16 3.11
C GLN A 90 6.69 -7.47 3.14
N GLU A 91 7.32 -8.52 3.65
CA GLU A 91 6.74 -9.86 3.82
C GLU A 91 5.55 -9.79 4.75
N LEU A 92 5.69 -9.08 5.88
CA LEU A 92 4.59 -8.82 6.81
C LEU A 92 3.41 -8.14 6.12
N GLY A 93 3.66 -7.08 5.35
CA GLY A 93 2.62 -6.38 4.60
C GLY A 93 1.84 -7.30 3.66
N ARG A 94 2.54 -8.20 2.95
CA ARG A 94 1.90 -9.19 2.07
C ARG A 94 1.10 -10.23 2.86
N MET A 95 1.65 -10.73 3.97
CA MET A 95 0.98 -11.72 4.82
C MET A 95 -0.27 -11.13 5.47
N VAL A 96 -0.20 -9.92 6.01
CA VAL A 96 -1.36 -9.22 6.59
C VAL A 96 -2.45 -8.99 5.53
N ARG A 97 -2.06 -8.56 4.33
CA ARG A 97 -2.99 -8.39 3.21
C ARG A 97 -3.75 -9.69 2.89
N ASN A 98 -3.03 -10.80 2.85
CA ASN A 98 -3.62 -12.12 2.61
C ASN A 98 -4.48 -12.61 3.78
N ALA A 99 -4.07 -12.33 5.04
CA ALA A 99 -4.84 -12.68 6.22
C ALA A 99 -6.17 -11.92 6.27
N VAL A 100 -6.18 -10.63 5.92
CA VAL A 100 -7.41 -9.83 5.80
C VAL A 100 -8.32 -10.40 4.71
N PHE A 101 -7.77 -10.79 3.56
CA PHE A 101 -8.55 -11.43 2.49
C PHE A 101 -9.17 -12.75 2.95
N LYS A 102 -8.43 -13.58 3.67
CA LYS A 102 -8.92 -14.86 4.22
C LYS A 102 -10.13 -14.65 5.15
N GLU A 103 -10.13 -13.59 5.94
CA GLU A 103 -11.21 -13.26 6.89
C GLU A 103 -12.43 -12.60 6.24
N THR A 104 -12.24 -11.88 5.14
CA THR A 104 -13.28 -10.97 4.59
C THR A 104 -13.65 -11.22 3.13
N GLY A 105 -12.80 -11.90 2.37
CA GLY A 105 -12.88 -11.96 0.91
C GLY A 105 -12.47 -10.66 0.21
N CYS A 106 -12.06 -9.63 0.95
CA CYS A 106 -11.66 -8.32 0.43
C CYS A 106 -10.18 -8.08 0.63
N TYR A 107 -9.55 -7.42 -0.33
CA TYR A 107 -8.14 -7.04 -0.24
C TYR A 107 -7.97 -5.62 0.28
N PRO A 108 -7.14 -5.38 1.31
CA PRO A 108 -6.61 -4.05 1.57
C PRO A 108 -5.65 -3.61 0.46
N HIS A 109 -5.44 -2.31 0.31
CA HIS A 109 -4.37 -1.77 -0.52
C HIS A 109 -3.02 -2.05 0.12
N LEU A 110 -1.97 -2.24 -0.69
CA LEU A 110 -0.61 -2.39 -0.20
C LEU A 110 0.38 -1.69 -1.13
N ILE A 111 1.20 -0.81 -0.56
CA ILE A 111 2.31 -0.15 -1.25
C ILE A 111 3.63 -0.58 -0.61
N ILE A 112 4.63 -0.91 -1.43
CA ILE A 112 5.94 -1.36 -0.96
C ILE A 112 7.04 -0.58 -1.68
N ASN A 113 7.93 0.04 -0.91
CA ASN A 113 9.21 0.50 -1.41
C ASN A 113 10.22 -0.67 -1.38
N ARG A 114 10.73 -1.08 -2.55
CA ARG A 114 11.66 -2.20 -2.69
C ARG A 114 13.13 -1.78 -2.55
N LEU A 115 13.41 -0.48 -2.64
CA LEU A 115 14.78 0.01 -2.44
C LEU A 115 15.17 -0.11 -0.97
N ARG A 116 16.43 -0.51 -0.74
CA ARG A 116 17.03 -0.42 0.61
C ARG A 116 16.89 0.99 1.15
N ARG A 117 16.64 1.14 2.44
CA ARG A 117 16.59 2.44 3.12
C ARG A 117 17.88 3.25 2.90
N SER A 118 19.02 2.57 2.70
CA SER A 118 20.27 3.21 2.32
C SER A 118 20.27 3.81 0.89
N ARG A 119 19.27 3.53 0.06
CA ARG A 119 19.11 4.07 -1.31
C ARG A 119 17.98 5.09 -1.38
N LEU A 120 16.90 4.83 -0.65
CA LEU A 120 15.73 5.72 -0.55
C LEU A 120 15.10 5.56 0.83
N ASP A 121 14.93 6.66 1.56
CA ASP A 121 14.10 6.68 2.76
C ASP A 121 12.74 7.29 2.43
N ALA A 122 11.79 6.47 2.01
CA ALA A 122 10.46 6.96 1.62
C ALA A 122 9.64 7.55 2.79
N ASN A 123 10.12 7.39 4.05
CA ASN A 123 9.54 8.01 5.23
C ASN A 123 10.24 9.32 5.63
N ARG A 124 10.69 10.09 4.62
CA ARG A 124 11.28 11.43 4.76
C ARG A 124 10.80 12.33 3.63
N ASP A 125 11.02 13.65 3.80
CA ASP A 125 10.88 14.59 2.69
C ASP A 125 11.79 14.20 1.53
N ILE A 126 11.38 14.51 0.29
CA ILE A 126 12.08 14.08 -0.93
C ILE A 126 13.56 14.48 -0.96
N GLN A 127 13.93 15.66 -0.40
CA GLN A 127 15.30 16.12 -0.38
C GLN A 127 16.17 15.25 0.54
N GLU A 128 15.67 14.90 1.71
CA GLU A 128 16.35 13.99 2.64
C GLU A 128 16.26 12.54 2.18
N ALA A 129 15.13 12.16 1.59
CA ALA A 129 14.85 10.81 1.13
C ALA A 129 15.79 10.33 0.02
N ALA A 130 16.02 11.17 -0.99
CA ALA A 130 16.66 10.81 -2.24
C ALA A 130 18.01 11.50 -2.47
N LEU A 131 18.33 12.57 -1.70
CA LEU A 131 19.55 13.37 -1.81
C LEU A 131 19.86 13.83 -3.25
N GLY A 132 18.83 14.19 -4.01
CA GLY A 132 18.95 14.69 -5.38
C GLY A 132 19.24 13.63 -6.45
N ASN A 133 19.19 12.34 -6.12
CA ASN A 133 19.29 11.28 -7.12
C ASN A 133 17.95 11.16 -7.88
N PRO A 134 17.92 11.33 -9.21
CA PRO A 134 16.67 11.40 -9.97
C PRO A 134 15.87 10.09 -9.95
N ASP A 135 16.51 8.93 -9.92
CA ASP A 135 15.84 7.64 -9.85
C ASP A 135 15.20 7.39 -8.47
N ALA A 136 15.91 7.79 -7.40
CA ALA A 136 15.38 7.73 -6.04
C ALA A 136 14.23 8.73 -5.84
N GLU A 137 14.34 9.95 -6.40
CA GLU A 137 13.24 10.92 -6.39
C GLU A 137 12.02 10.42 -7.15
N GLN A 138 12.23 9.76 -8.30
CA GLN A 138 11.14 9.16 -9.05
C GLN A 138 10.46 8.04 -8.25
N ALA A 139 11.23 7.16 -7.63
CA ALA A 139 10.69 6.10 -6.76
C ALA A 139 9.93 6.69 -5.55
N TRP A 140 10.41 7.80 -4.96
CA TRP A 140 9.70 8.50 -3.91
C TRP A 140 8.35 9.05 -4.38
N LYS A 141 8.32 9.69 -5.56
CA LYS A 141 7.08 10.22 -6.17
C LYS A 141 6.08 9.11 -6.46
N GLU A 142 6.55 7.96 -6.93
CA GLU A 142 5.71 6.79 -7.20
C GLU A 142 5.16 6.16 -5.92
N TYR A 143 5.99 6.03 -4.87
CA TYR A 143 5.55 5.49 -3.58
C TYR A 143 4.41 6.34 -3.00
N HIS A 144 4.61 7.62 -2.84
CA HIS A 144 3.59 8.53 -2.31
C HIS A 144 2.40 8.69 -3.26
N GLY A 145 2.65 8.69 -4.58
CA GLY A 145 1.60 8.73 -5.59
C GLY A 145 0.68 7.52 -5.54
N PHE A 146 1.20 6.32 -5.32
CA PHE A 146 0.38 5.12 -5.13
C PHE A 146 -0.41 5.16 -3.82
N VAL A 147 0.16 5.70 -2.74
CA VAL A 147 -0.58 5.94 -1.50
C VAL A 147 -1.74 6.91 -1.74
N ASP A 148 -1.50 8.02 -2.44
CA ASP A 148 -2.53 9.01 -2.77
C ASP A 148 -3.64 8.43 -3.65
N ILE A 149 -3.30 7.58 -4.64
CA ILE A 149 -4.26 6.84 -5.46
C ILE A 149 -5.12 5.91 -4.60
N ALA A 150 -4.51 5.14 -3.70
CA ALA A 150 -5.22 4.25 -2.79
C ALA A 150 -6.16 5.02 -1.86
N LYS A 151 -5.69 6.12 -1.25
CA LYS A 151 -6.50 7.03 -0.42
C LYS A 151 -7.70 7.56 -1.20
N LYS A 152 -7.47 8.07 -2.42
CA LYS A 152 -8.54 8.60 -3.26
C LYS A 152 -9.61 7.56 -3.58
N ARG A 153 -9.20 6.30 -3.83
CA ARG A 153 -10.14 5.20 -4.05
C ARG A 153 -10.99 4.93 -2.81
N ILE A 154 -10.39 4.87 -1.64
CA ILE A 154 -11.07 4.71 -0.36
C ILE A 154 -12.04 5.89 -0.12
N GLU A 155 -11.58 7.12 -0.26
CA GLU A 155 -12.40 8.32 -0.06
C GLU A 155 -13.61 8.39 -1.02
N THR A 156 -13.42 7.96 -2.26
CA THR A 156 -14.49 7.96 -3.26
C THR A 156 -15.59 6.95 -2.89
N THR A 157 -15.21 5.81 -2.33
CA THR A 157 -16.10 4.68 -2.09
C THR A 157 -16.71 4.68 -0.70
N THR A 158 -15.90 4.81 0.35
CA THR A 158 -16.32 4.69 1.75
C THR A 158 -16.28 6.00 2.53
N LYS A 159 -15.77 7.07 1.93
CA LYS A 159 -15.60 8.41 2.51
C LYS A 159 -14.58 8.51 3.64
N ARG A 160 -14.20 7.40 4.25
CA ARG A 160 -13.22 7.30 5.34
C ARG A 160 -12.48 5.97 5.27
N GLY A 161 -11.34 5.88 5.90
CA GLY A 161 -10.53 4.67 5.96
C GLY A 161 -9.33 4.82 6.88
N LEU A 162 -8.53 3.76 6.92
CA LEU A 162 -7.36 3.66 7.79
C LEU A 162 -6.11 3.31 6.96
N PHE A 163 -5.08 4.10 7.14
CA PHE A 163 -3.73 3.86 6.65
C PHE A 163 -2.86 3.30 7.77
N ILE A 164 -2.22 2.16 7.54
CA ILE A 164 -1.25 1.54 8.43
C ILE A 164 0.13 1.64 7.79
N ASP A 165 1.01 2.40 8.43
CA ASP A 165 2.40 2.59 8.05
C ASP A 165 3.25 1.55 8.79
N LEU A 166 3.65 0.48 8.07
CA LEU A 166 4.35 -0.67 8.65
C LEU A 166 5.86 -0.43 8.71
N HIS A 167 6.38 -0.46 9.93
CA HIS A 167 7.77 -0.29 10.25
C HIS A 167 8.30 -1.40 11.15
N GLY A 168 9.59 -1.35 11.43
CA GLY A 168 10.23 -2.25 12.35
C GLY A 168 11.34 -1.59 13.13
N HIS A 169 11.35 -1.77 14.43
CA HIS A 169 12.34 -1.21 15.31
C HIS A 169 13.31 -2.25 15.91
N GLY A 170 14.43 -1.76 16.40
CA GLY A 170 15.44 -2.52 17.15
C GLY A 170 15.58 -2.06 18.61
N HIS A 171 14.56 -1.44 19.19
CA HIS A 171 14.59 -1.02 20.59
C HIS A 171 14.69 -2.23 21.54
N SER A 172 15.26 -2.02 22.71
CA SER A 172 15.51 -3.09 23.68
C SER A 172 14.22 -3.71 24.25
N ILE A 173 13.14 -2.91 24.34
CA ILE A 173 11.84 -3.38 24.81
C ILE A 173 11.10 -4.01 23.63
N GLN A 174 10.83 -5.30 23.72
CA GLN A 174 10.14 -6.05 22.67
C GLN A 174 8.62 -5.87 22.80
N ARG A 175 8.10 -4.83 22.16
CA ARG A 175 6.67 -4.49 22.09
C ARG A 175 6.39 -3.75 20.79
N LEU A 176 5.16 -3.75 20.35
CA LEU A 176 4.71 -2.90 19.25
C LEU A 176 4.64 -1.45 19.74
N GLU A 177 5.09 -0.50 18.90
CA GLU A 177 4.94 0.92 19.18
C GLU A 177 3.98 1.52 18.15
N LEU A 178 2.87 2.08 18.62
CA LEU A 178 1.85 2.66 17.76
C LEU A 178 1.98 4.18 17.75
N GLY A 179 2.40 4.71 16.60
CA GLY A 179 2.61 6.13 16.41
C GLY A 179 1.36 6.84 15.89
N TYR A 180 0.91 7.84 16.63
CA TYR A 180 -0.23 8.71 16.33
C TYR A 180 0.20 10.16 16.10
N LEU A 181 1.48 10.42 15.83
CA LEU A 181 2.15 11.73 15.81
C LEU A 181 2.20 12.40 17.20
N LEU A 182 1.98 11.65 18.25
CA LEU A 182 2.01 12.11 19.63
C LEU A 182 3.28 11.62 20.32
N SER A 183 4.08 12.55 20.84
CA SER A 183 5.31 12.21 21.54
C SER A 183 5.04 11.36 22.80
N GLY A 184 6.03 10.59 23.24
CA GLY A 184 5.93 9.86 24.52
C GLY A 184 5.66 10.79 25.71
N THR A 185 6.13 12.05 25.66
CA THR A 185 5.81 13.07 26.67
C THR A 185 4.33 13.45 26.65
N THR A 186 3.75 13.64 25.48
CA THR A 186 2.31 13.92 25.31
C THR A 186 1.48 12.74 25.81
N LEU A 187 1.87 11.51 25.47
CA LEU A 187 1.17 10.29 25.90
C LEU A 187 1.21 10.08 27.43
N ARG A 188 2.25 10.55 28.13
CA ARG A 188 2.31 10.51 29.60
C ARG A 188 1.37 11.50 30.30
N GLY A 189 0.75 12.41 29.56
CA GLY A 189 -0.28 13.30 30.06
C GLY A 189 -1.54 12.57 30.53
N THR A 190 -2.42 13.29 31.25
CA THR A 190 -3.73 12.75 31.65
C THR A 190 -4.67 12.55 30.45
N ASN A 191 -5.76 11.82 30.65
CA ASN A 191 -6.77 11.67 29.60
C ASN A 191 -7.38 13.02 29.19
N GLU A 192 -7.58 13.93 30.17
CA GLU A 192 -8.07 15.29 29.90
C GLU A 192 -7.11 16.07 29.01
N ALA A 193 -5.80 15.97 29.25
CA ALA A 193 -4.78 16.62 28.43
C ALA A 193 -4.77 16.05 26.99
N LEU A 194 -4.92 14.73 26.82
CA LEU A 194 -5.01 14.09 25.51
C LEU A 194 -6.29 14.46 24.74
N ASN A 195 -7.36 14.84 25.43
CA ASN A 195 -8.62 15.23 24.84
C ASN A 195 -8.71 16.74 24.50
N THR A 196 -7.63 17.49 24.67
CA THR A 196 -7.63 18.91 24.30
C THR A 196 -7.63 19.10 22.79
N PRO A 197 -8.27 20.16 22.25
CA PRO A 197 -8.29 20.44 20.83
C PRO A 197 -6.90 20.54 20.20
N ASP A 198 -5.93 21.08 20.93
CA ASP A 198 -4.55 21.20 20.48
C ASP A 198 -3.90 19.82 20.23
N VAL A 199 -4.00 18.90 21.18
CA VAL A 199 -3.46 17.55 21.02
C VAL A 199 -4.20 16.78 19.92
N ILE A 200 -5.53 16.90 19.85
CA ILE A 200 -6.34 16.26 18.81
C ILE A 200 -5.94 16.74 17.41
N SER A 201 -5.73 18.06 17.26
CA SER A 201 -5.40 18.65 15.95
C SER A 201 -4.07 18.14 15.38
N ASN A 202 -3.15 17.73 16.24
CA ASN A 202 -1.84 17.19 15.86
C ASN A 202 -1.83 15.66 15.73
N SER A 203 -2.94 14.99 16.01
CA SER A 203 -3.03 13.53 15.92
C SER A 203 -3.34 13.03 14.51
N SER A 204 -2.65 11.99 14.09
CA SER A 204 -2.89 11.34 12.79
C SER A 204 -4.26 10.64 12.67
N ILE A 205 -5.01 10.53 13.77
CA ILE A 205 -6.39 10.01 13.83
C ILE A 205 -7.40 11.10 14.20
N ARG A 206 -7.10 12.37 13.89
CA ARG A 206 -7.98 13.50 14.20
C ARG A 206 -9.38 13.33 13.63
N GLN A 207 -9.50 12.79 12.41
CA GLN A 207 -10.79 12.58 11.77
C GLN A 207 -11.61 11.50 12.48
N LEU A 208 -10.97 10.47 13.01
CA LEU A 208 -11.65 9.45 13.81
C LEU A 208 -12.25 10.06 15.10
N VAL A 209 -11.55 11.00 15.73
CA VAL A 209 -12.10 11.73 16.90
C VAL A 209 -13.34 12.54 16.50
N ALA A 210 -13.27 13.23 15.36
CA ALA A 210 -14.35 14.10 14.88
C ALA A 210 -15.57 13.30 14.41
N ASP A 211 -15.37 12.18 13.73
CA ASP A 211 -16.40 11.48 12.96
C ASP A 211 -16.48 9.97 13.23
N GLY A 212 -15.77 9.49 14.24
CA GLY A 212 -15.80 8.08 14.64
C GLY A 212 -17.20 7.63 15.04
N ARG A 213 -17.54 6.38 14.73
CA ARG A 213 -18.86 5.79 14.93
C ARG A 213 -19.37 5.86 16.38
N GLN A 214 -18.47 5.65 17.34
CA GLN A 214 -18.81 5.62 18.77
C GLN A 214 -18.67 6.96 19.47
N LYS A 215 -18.12 7.99 18.80
CA LYS A 215 -17.84 9.32 19.39
C LYS A 215 -17.04 9.26 20.68
N LEU A 216 -16.03 8.38 20.72
CA LEU A 216 -15.17 8.22 21.89
C LEU A 216 -14.21 9.40 22.03
N PRO A 217 -13.83 9.76 23.26
CA PRO A 217 -12.75 10.71 23.51
C PRO A 217 -11.43 10.23 22.86
N HIS A 218 -10.57 11.17 22.51
CA HIS A 218 -9.28 10.87 21.86
C HIS A 218 -8.40 9.91 22.69
N ALA A 219 -8.33 10.14 24.00
CA ALA A 219 -7.59 9.25 24.92
C ALA A 219 -8.09 7.79 24.85
N GLU A 220 -9.41 7.59 24.74
CA GLU A 220 -9.99 6.24 24.63
C GLU A 220 -9.64 5.57 23.29
N LEU A 221 -9.57 6.35 22.19
CA LEU A 221 -9.19 5.83 20.88
C LEU A 221 -7.72 5.41 20.82
N ILE A 222 -6.85 6.08 21.61
CA ILE A 222 -5.40 5.84 21.63
C ILE A 222 -5.01 4.72 22.60
N ARG A 223 -5.59 4.70 23.79
CA ARG A 223 -5.15 3.83 24.88
C ARG A 223 -6.27 3.22 25.73
N GLY A 224 -7.52 3.37 25.31
CA GLY A 224 -8.68 2.75 25.96
C GLY A 224 -8.84 1.28 25.61
N GLU A 225 -9.89 0.66 26.16
CA GLU A 225 -10.17 -0.78 26.02
C GLU A 225 -10.42 -1.25 24.58
N GLN A 226 -10.79 -0.34 23.68
CA GLN A 226 -11.05 -0.60 22.27
C GLN A 226 -10.00 0.01 21.34
N SER A 227 -8.89 0.55 21.90
CA SER A 227 -7.78 1.06 21.09
C SER A 227 -7.08 -0.08 20.35
N LEU A 228 -6.43 0.24 19.23
CA LEU A 228 -5.72 -0.77 18.43
C LEU A 228 -4.63 -1.47 19.26
N GLY A 229 -3.88 -0.71 20.10
CA GLY A 229 -2.87 -1.29 20.98
C GLY A 229 -3.47 -2.28 21.97
N THR A 230 -4.63 -1.99 22.54
CA THR A 230 -5.31 -2.91 23.48
C THR A 230 -5.86 -4.15 22.75
N LEU A 231 -6.33 -4.02 21.52
CA LEU A 231 -6.75 -5.17 20.72
C LEU A 231 -5.57 -6.10 20.40
N LEU A 232 -4.38 -5.53 20.12
CA LEU A 232 -3.14 -6.30 19.91
C LEU A 232 -2.64 -6.93 21.19
N GLU A 233 -2.71 -6.25 22.35
CA GLU A 233 -2.44 -6.83 23.66
C GLU A 233 -3.32 -8.06 23.94
N LYS A 234 -4.62 -7.96 23.67
CA LYS A 234 -5.57 -9.07 23.82
C LYS A 234 -5.23 -10.25 22.87
N ALA A 235 -4.54 -9.96 21.77
CA ALA A 235 -4.00 -10.96 20.85
C ALA A 235 -2.58 -11.45 21.25
N SER A 236 -2.09 -11.10 22.46
CA SER A 236 -0.79 -11.48 23.02
C SER A 236 0.42 -10.76 22.42
N TYR A 237 0.22 -9.59 21.84
CA TYR A 237 1.29 -8.72 21.37
C TYR A 237 1.35 -7.45 22.21
N ALA A 238 2.33 -7.40 23.10
CA ALA A 238 2.59 -6.23 23.95
C ALA A 238 2.67 -4.96 23.09
N SER A 239 1.95 -3.91 23.47
CA SER A 239 1.76 -2.71 22.64
C SER A 239 1.74 -1.43 23.48
N VAL A 240 2.34 -0.37 22.96
CA VAL A 240 2.28 0.99 23.51
C VAL A 240 1.90 2.00 22.42
N PRO A 241 0.93 2.90 22.70
CA PRO A 241 0.01 2.92 23.83
C PRO A 241 -1.07 1.81 23.75
N SER A 242 -1.47 1.32 24.91
CA SER A 242 -2.57 0.37 25.11
C SER A 242 -3.19 0.62 26.49
N SER A 243 -4.25 -0.08 26.89
CA SER A 243 -4.77 0.02 28.25
C SER A 243 -3.82 -0.58 29.30
N ALA A 244 -3.01 -1.56 28.92
CA ALA A 244 -2.00 -2.18 29.77
C ALA A 244 -0.70 -1.34 29.87
N ASP A 245 -0.29 -0.70 28.76
CA ASP A 245 0.89 0.18 28.68
C ASP A 245 0.50 1.51 28.01
N PRO A 246 -0.10 2.46 28.77
CA PRO A 246 -0.75 3.64 28.18
C PRO A 246 0.22 4.69 27.63
N ALA A 247 1.49 4.62 27.96
CA ALA A 247 2.53 5.52 27.46
C ALA A 247 3.93 4.97 27.71
N PRO A 248 4.92 5.23 26.85
CA PRO A 248 6.31 4.89 27.12
C PRO A 248 6.78 5.65 28.38
N ARG A 249 7.49 4.96 29.30
CA ARG A 249 8.06 5.60 30.48
C ARG A 249 9.12 6.64 30.07
N SER A 250 9.41 7.59 30.98
CA SER A 250 10.47 8.56 30.71
C SER A 250 11.81 7.85 30.46
N GLY A 251 12.50 8.24 29.39
CA GLY A 251 13.78 7.65 28.98
C GLY A 251 13.67 6.35 28.17
N GLN A 252 12.46 5.84 27.92
CA GLN A 252 12.28 4.72 26.99
C GLN A 252 12.19 5.25 25.54
N ASP A 253 12.80 4.49 24.65
CA ASP A 253 12.63 4.70 23.21
C ASP A 253 11.19 4.48 22.79
N TYR A 254 10.72 5.30 21.86
CA TYR A 254 9.38 5.21 21.29
C TYR A 254 9.30 6.02 19.98
N PHE A 255 8.79 5.39 18.95
CA PHE A 255 8.49 6.03 17.66
C PHE A 255 7.04 6.54 17.63
N SER A 256 6.90 7.84 17.57
CA SER A 256 5.60 8.53 17.65
C SER A 256 4.83 8.64 16.33
N GLY A 257 5.41 8.21 15.22
CA GLY A 257 4.95 8.44 13.86
C GLY A 257 6.01 9.15 13.03
N GLY A 258 6.01 8.93 11.72
CA GLY A 258 6.96 9.49 10.78
C GLY A 258 6.32 10.34 9.68
N TYR A 259 7.12 10.66 8.66
CA TYR A 259 6.72 11.49 7.53
C TYR A 259 5.50 10.93 6.79
N SER A 260 5.47 9.61 6.52
CA SER A 260 4.33 8.99 5.83
C SER A 260 3.05 9.08 6.65
N THR A 261 3.14 8.86 7.97
CA THR A 261 2.00 8.98 8.89
C THR A 261 1.48 10.42 8.93
N ASP A 262 2.36 11.42 8.97
CA ASP A 262 1.99 12.84 8.93
C ASP A 262 1.39 13.23 7.57
N ARG A 263 2.07 12.90 6.48
CA ARG A 263 1.65 13.24 5.12
C ARG A 263 0.30 12.65 4.73
N HIS A 264 0.04 11.42 5.14
CA HIS A 264 -1.10 10.64 4.65
C HIS A 264 -2.23 10.46 5.66
N GLY A 265 -1.98 10.77 6.93
CA GLY A 265 -2.98 10.76 8.00
C GLY A 265 -3.85 12.01 8.02
N SER A 266 -4.79 12.05 8.97
CA SER A 266 -5.78 13.12 9.07
C SER A 266 -5.29 14.36 9.84
N ALA A 267 -4.07 14.38 10.38
CA ALA A 267 -3.50 15.55 11.06
C ALA A 267 -3.52 16.81 10.17
N ASN A 268 -3.16 16.67 8.91
CA ASN A 268 -3.16 17.75 7.93
C ASN A 268 -4.47 17.88 7.13
N GLY A 269 -5.54 17.24 7.58
CA GLY A 269 -6.84 17.21 6.91
C GLY A 269 -7.08 15.90 6.14
N GLY A 270 -8.26 15.81 5.51
CA GLY A 270 -8.68 14.60 4.81
C GLY A 270 -9.40 13.60 5.71
N ASN A 271 -9.85 12.49 5.11
CA ASN A 271 -10.76 11.53 5.73
C ASN A 271 -10.10 10.16 5.97
N ILE A 272 -8.79 10.06 5.79
CA ILE A 272 -8.02 8.84 6.05
C ILE A 272 -7.16 9.09 7.28
N ASP A 273 -7.43 8.34 8.34
CA ASP A 273 -6.59 8.33 9.52
C ASP A 273 -5.36 7.46 9.29
N ALA A 274 -4.28 7.72 10.02
CA ALA A 274 -3.05 6.93 9.91
C ALA A 274 -2.56 6.48 11.28
N ILE A 275 -2.03 5.26 11.32
CA ILE A 275 -1.32 4.73 12.49
C ILE A 275 -0.01 4.11 11.99
N GLN A 276 1.12 4.58 12.51
CA GLN A 276 2.39 3.89 12.33
C GLN A 276 2.43 2.70 13.29
N ILE A 277 2.86 1.54 12.81
CA ILE A 277 3.12 0.37 13.65
C ILE A 277 4.59 0.01 13.51
N GLU A 278 5.34 0.26 14.56
CA GLU A 278 6.72 -0.16 14.71
C GLU A 278 6.75 -1.55 15.36
N CYS A 279 7.02 -2.53 14.54
CA CYS A 279 7.05 -3.93 14.96
C CYS A 279 8.41 -4.27 15.58
N ASN A 280 8.45 -4.86 16.76
CA ASN A 280 9.66 -5.45 17.31
C ASN A 280 10.14 -6.64 16.45
N TYR A 281 11.41 -7.02 16.56
CA TYR A 281 11.97 -8.10 15.76
C TYR A 281 11.58 -9.48 16.33
N GLN A 282 11.91 -9.73 17.59
CA GLN A 282 11.70 -11.03 18.24
C GLN A 282 10.20 -11.36 18.40
N GLY A 283 9.80 -12.54 17.93
CA GLY A 283 8.43 -13.02 18.03
C GLY A 283 7.40 -12.35 17.10
N VAL A 284 7.85 -11.40 16.27
CA VAL A 284 7.01 -10.68 15.31
C VAL A 284 7.57 -10.78 13.90
N ARG A 285 8.86 -10.43 13.69
CA ARG A 285 9.48 -10.33 12.37
C ARG A 285 10.72 -11.24 12.21
N ASP A 286 11.05 -12.05 13.19
CA ASP A 286 12.28 -12.85 13.26
C ASP A 286 12.22 -14.15 12.45
N SER A 287 11.03 -14.62 12.10
CA SER A 287 10.84 -15.86 11.33
C SER A 287 9.55 -15.81 10.51
N GLU A 288 9.46 -16.68 9.49
CA GLU A 288 8.20 -16.83 8.71
C GLU A 288 7.02 -17.25 9.61
N ILE A 289 7.28 -18.06 10.62
CA ILE A 289 6.25 -18.51 11.57
C ILE A 289 5.74 -17.33 12.39
N SER A 290 6.64 -16.53 12.96
CA SER A 290 6.27 -15.32 13.72
C SER A 290 5.52 -14.32 12.84
N LEU A 291 6.01 -14.08 11.62
CA LEU A 291 5.33 -13.23 10.63
C LEU A 291 3.90 -13.70 10.36
N ALA A 292 3.69 -15.00 10.14
CA ALA A 292 2.38 -15.56 9.82
C ALA A 292 1.39 -15.41 10.98
N TYR A 293 1.80 -15.75 12.21
CA TYR A 293 0.97 -15.60 13.41
C TYR A 293 0.66 -14.13 13.71
N PHE A 294 1.66 -13.26 13.60
CA PHE A 294 1.43 -11.84 13.80
C PHE A 294 0.53 -11.25 12.72
N ALA A 295 0.72 -11.61 11.46
CA ALA A 295 -0.12 -11.16 10.36
C ALA A 295 -1.60 -11.53 10.54
N GLU A 296 -1.91 -12.75 11.00
CA GLU A 296 -3.28 -13.17 11.32
C GLU A 296 -3.85 -12.38 12.50
N SER A 297 -3.05 -12.16 13.54
CA SER A 297 -3.46 -11.40 14.74
C SER A 297 -3.69 -9.93 14.42
N LEU A 298 -2.79 -9.31 13.65
CA LEU A 298 -2.91 -7.92 13.20
C LEU A 298 -4.13 -7.75 12.30
N ALA A 299 -4.37 -8.68 11.38
CA ALA A 299 -5.55 -8.64 10.51
C ALA A 299 -6.84 -8.65 11.33
N LYS A 300 -6.98 -9.58 12.29
CA LYS A 300 -8.17 -9.67 13.16
C LYS A 300 -8.35 -8.44 14.02
N SER A 301 -7.27 -7.92 14.62
CA SER A 301 -7.30 -6.70 15.44
C SER A 301 -7.71 -5.47 14.62
N LEU A 302 -7.19 -5.32 13.40
CA LEU A 302 -7.56 -4.22 12.50
C LEU A 302 -9.01 -4.33 12.01
N LEU A 303 -9.49 -5.53 11.69
CA LEU A 303 -10.88 -5.73 11.28
C LEU A 303 -11.84 -5.41 12.43
N GLU A 304 -11.50 -5.80 13.66
CA GLU A 304 -12.27 -5.43 14.85
C GLU A 304 -12.22 -3.92 15.11
N TYR A 305 -11.04 -3.29 15.01
CA TYR A 305 -10.89 -1.85 15.13
C TYR A 305 -11.73 -1.09 14.10
N LEU A 306 -11.74 -1.54 12.84
CA LEU A 306 -12.58 -0.96 11.79
C LEU A 306 -14.07 -1.11 12.09
N LYS A 307 -14.53 -2.27 12.62
CA LYS A 307 -15.93 -2.47 13.01
C LYS A 307 -16.33 -1.58 14.18
N LEU A 308 -15.47 -1.45 15.18
CA LEU A 308 -15.75 -0.64 16.36
C LEU A 308 -15.86 0.84 16.02
N HIS A 309 -14.92 1.35 15.22
CA HIS A 309 -14.73 2.79 15.10
C HIS A 309 -15.16 3.39 13.77
N TYR A 310 -15.11 2.64 12.68
CA TYR A 310 -15.37 3.18 11.34
C TYR A 310 -16.67 2.67 10.72
N PHE A 311 -16.92 1.37 10.75
CA PHE A 311 -17.98 0.73 9.97
C PHE A 311 -18.72 -0.35 10.76
N SER A 312 -20.06 -0.36 10.69
CA SER A 312 -20.85 -1.46 11.24
C SER A 312 -22.13 -1.64 10.41
N PRO A 313 -22.19 -2.72 9.60
CA PRO A 313 -21.17 -3.73 9.33
C PRO A 313 -19.95 -3.18 8.58
N LEU A 314 -18.89 -3.99 8.46
CA LEU A 314 -17.80 -3.68 7.52
C LEU A 314 -18.38 -3.56 6.11
N PRO A 315 -17.89 -2.61 5.29
CA PRO A 315 -18.32 -2.51 3.90
C PRO A 315 -18.09 -3.83 3.17
N SER A 316 -19.03 -4.21 2.32
CA SER A 316 -18.78 -5.26 1.32
C SER A 316 -17.58 -4.89 0.47
N CYS A 317 -16.90 -5.88 -0.09
CA CYS A 317 -15.81 -5.59 -1.03
C CYS A 317 -16.30 -4.62 -2.09
N LEU A 318 -15.59 -3.52 -2.21
CA LEU A 318 -15.94 -2.47 -3.16
C LEU A 318 -15.77 -3.04 -4.56
N THR A 319 -16.88 -3.35 -5.20
CA THR A 319 -16.89 -3.58 -6.65
C THR A 319 -16.63 -2.22 -7.27
N VAL A 320 -15.39 -1.94 -7.64
CA VAL A 320 -15.13 -0.91 -8.65
C VAL A 320 -15.78 -1.47 -9.91
N THR A 321 -16.97 -1.02 -10.23
CA THR A 321 -17.60 -1.34 -11.51
C THR A 321 -16.63 -0.82 -12.57
N PRO A 322 -15.99 -1.68 -13.37
CA PRO A 322 -15.24 -1.18 -14.52
C PRO A 322 -16.31 -0.57 -15.43
N THR A 323 -16.14 0.66 -15.82
CA THR A 323 -16.82 1.17 -16.99
C THR A 323 -16.30 0.31 -18.16
N GLU A 324 -17.14 -0.62 -18.62
CA GLU A 324 -16.88 -1.64 -19.65
C GLU A 324 -15.82 -2.70 -19.30
N GLU A 325 -16.29 -3.85 -18.76
CA GLU A 325 -15.60 -5.11 -18.91
C GLU A 325 -15.58 -5.48 -20.42
N ILE A 326 -14.44 -5.33 -21.05
CA ILE A 326 -14.08 -6.26 -22.10
C ILE A 326 -13.80 -7.57 -21.36
N GLY A 327 -14.71 -8.55 -21.52
CA GLY A 327 -14.70 -9.81 -20.78
C GLY A 327 -13.39 -10.58 -20.95
N HIS A 328 -12.50 -10.41 -20.00
CA HIS A 328 -11.31 -11.25 -19.87
C HIS A 328 -11.60 -12.38 -18.89
N THR A 329 -11.68 -13.57 -19.40
CA THR A 329 -11.71 -14.79 -18.55
C THR A 329 -10.45 -14.81 -17.69
N PRO A 330 -10.56 -14.93 -16.36
CA PRO A 330 -9.38 -14.93 -15.50
C PRO A 330 -8.48 -16.14 -15.79
N VAL A 331 -7.16 -15.97 -15.66
CA VAL A 331 -6.21 -17.10 -15.69
C VAL A 331 -6.62 -18.08 -14.60
N ARG A 332 -6.80 -19.34 -14.96
CA ARG A 332 -7.18 -20.42 -14.03
C ARG A 332 -6.00 -21.33 -13.79
N LEU A 333 -5.84 -21.75 -12.55
CA LEU A 333 -4.80 -22.67 -12.10
C LEU A 333 -5.45 -23.78 -11.27
N PHE A 334 -5.29 -25.02 -11.71
CA PHE A 334 -5.90 -26.16 -10.99
C PHE A 334 -5.08 -27.44 -11.14
N PRO A 335 -5.16 -28.38 -10.13
CA PRO A 335 -5.73 -28.13 -8.82
C PRO A 335 -4.92 -27.12 -8.01
N ASN A 336 -5.53 -26.24 -7.21
CA ASN A 336 -4.83 -25.28 -6.39
C ASN A 336 -5.57 -25.08 -5.04
N PRO A 337 -5.07 -25.60 -3.93
CA PRO A 337 -3.79 -26.31 -3.75
C PRO A 337 -3.69 -27.63 -4.52
N GLY A 338 -2.44 -28.02 -4.88
CA GLY A 338 -2.15 -29.23 -5.64
C GLY A 338 -0.77 -29.83 -5.35
N CYS A 339 -0.49 -30.99 -5.91
CA CYS A 339 0.78 -31.68 -5.77
C CYS A 339 1.30 -32.19 -7.12
N GLY A 340 2.51 -31.78 -7.47
CA GLY A 340 3.32 -32.33 -8.57
C GLY A 340 2.99 -31.83 -9.98
N ALA A 341 1.74 -31.51 -10.30
CA ALA A 341 1.37 -30.91 -11.59
C ALA A 341 0.16 -30.00 -11.44
N PHE A 342 0.21 -28.87 -12.12
CA PHE A 342 -0.90 -27.93 -12.23
C PHE A 342 -1.23 -27.71 -13.70
N GLN A 343 -2.48 -27.50 -14.01
CA GLN A 343 -2.91 -27.00 -15.31
C GLN A 343 -3.20 -25.51 -15.22
N ILE A 344 -2.72 -24.76 -16.21
CA ILE A 344 -2.95 -23.34 -16.32
C ILE A 344 -3.79 -23.12 -17.56
N GLU A 345 -4.95 -22.47 -17.42
CA GLU A 345 -5.74 -21.94 -18.53
C GLU A 345 -5.45 -20.45 -18.67
N VAL A 346 -4.87 -20.07 -19.80
CA VAL A 346 -4.51 -18.70 -20.12
C VAL A 346 -5.50 -18.18 -21.15
N PRO A 347 -6.37 -17.22 -20.80
CA PRO A 347 -7.26 -16.60 -21.77
C PRO A 347 -6.46 -15.70 -22.69
N GLU A 348 -6.87 -15.62 -23.96
CA GLU A 348 -6.25 -14.77 -24.99
C GLU A 348 -4.72 -14.91 -25.02
N PRO A 349 -4.18 -16.11 -25.28
CA PRO A 349 -2.76 -16.43 -25.11
C PRO A 349 -1.85 -15.49 -25.92
N ASP A 350 -2.27 -15.05 -27.09
CA ASP A 350 -1.52 -14.16 -27.98
C ASP A 350 -1.28 -12.74 -27.41
N THR A 351 -1.99 -12.39 -26.34
CA THR A 351 -1.81 -11.08 -25.67
C THR A 351 -0.69 -11.09 -24.64
N TRP A 352 -0.19 -12.29 -24.26
CA TRP A 352 0.81 -12.47 -23.21
C TRP A 352 2.20 -12.69 -23.80
N GLY A 353 3.16 -11.85 -23.41
CA GLY A 353 4.55 -11.96 -23.87
C GLY A 353 5.38 -12.96 -23.05
N SER A 354 5.05 -13.16 -21.78
CA SER A 354 5.77 -14.13 -20.95
C SER A 354 4.94 -14.58 -19.74
N MET A 355 5.30 -15.77 -19.24
CA MET A 355 4.79 -16.33 -17.99
C MET A 355 5.96 -16.85 -17.15
N SER A 356 6.00 -16.55 -15.86
CA SER A 356 7.07 -16.97 -14.97
C SER A 356 6.51 -17.46 -13.64
N VAL A 357 7.21 -18.41 -13.01
CA VAL A 357 6.93 -18.86 -11.63
C VAL A 357 8.02 -18.39 -10.71
N PHE A 358 7.64 -17.79 -9.62
CA PHE A 358 8.53 -17.32 -8.56
C PHE A 358 8.19 -18.04 -7.26
N ASP A 359 9.20 -18.32 -6.44
CA ASP A 359 8.99 -18.76 -5.06
C ASP A 359 8.62 -17.59 -4.13
N SER A 360 8.39 -17.90 -2.85
CA SER A 360 8.04 -16.89 -1.83
C SER A 360 9.14 -15.84 -1.61
N TYR A 361 10.38 -16.15 -2.00
CA TYR A 361 11.52 -15.24 -1.92
C TYR A 361 11.71 -14.37 -3.18
N GLY A 362 10.83 -14.53 -4.17
CA GLY A 362 10.93 -13.80 -5.44
C GLY A 362 11.96 -14.36 -6.41
N LYS A 363 12.55 -15.54 -6.13
CA LYS A 363 13.46 -16.23 -7.04
C LYS A 363 12.67 -16.89 -8.15
N LYS A 364 13.02 -16.59 -9.41
CA LYS A 364 12.39 -17.19 -10.58
C LYS A 364 12.76 -18.70 -10.65
N GLN A 365 11.73 -19.52 -10.67
CA GLN A 365 11.85 -20.98 -10.77
C GLN A 365 11.65 -21.47 -12.19
N MET A 366 10.75 -20.89 -12.95
CA MET A 366 10.43 -21.24 -14.35
C MET A 366 10.00 -20.02 -15.15
N GLU A 367 10.16 -20.10 -16.48
CA GLU A 367 9.73 -19.05 -17.41
C GLU A 367 9.34 -19.65 -18.76
N TRP A 368 8.31 -19.06 -19.36
CA TRP A 368 7.86 -19.33 -20.73
C TRP A 368 7.70 -18.01 -21.48
N THR A 369 8.11 -18.01 -22.72
CA THR A 369 7.78 -16.97 -23.70
C THR A 369 6.58 -17.45 -24.51
N GLU A 370 5.64 -16.57 -24.79
CA GLU A 370 4.45 -16.87 -25.58
C GLU A 370 3.64 -18.07 -25.02
N PRO A 371 2.98 -17.91 -23.86
CA PRO A 371 2.24 -19.00 -23.23
C PRO A 371 1.06 -19.46 -24.08
N SER A 372 0.85 -20.77 -24.21
CA SER A 372 -0.30 -21.36 -24.90
C SER A 372 -1.59 -21.25 -24.05
N ALA A 373 -2.76 -21.42 -24.69
CA ALA A 373 -4.07 -21.34 -24.02
C ALA A 373 -4.19 -22.32 -22.84
N THR A 374 -3.50 -23.45 -22.90
CA THR A 374 -3.42 -24.43 -21.80
C THR A 374 -1.98 -24.89 -21.65
N LEU A 375 -1.48 -24.86 -20.44
CA LEU A 375 -0.12 -25.28 -20.12
C LEU A 375 -0.11 -26.18 -18.89
N ALA A 376 0.65 -27.28 -18.95
CA ALA A 376 0.96 -28.09 -17.78
C ALA A 376 2.21 -27.54 -17.08
N LEU A 377 2.08 -27.24 -15.79
CA LEU A 377 3.17 -26.76 -14.95
C LEU A 377 3.68 -27.93 -14.08
N PRO A 378 4.86 -28.52 -14.40
CA PRO A 378 5.43 -29.60 -13.61
C PRO A 378 6.10 -29.01 -12.36
N THR A 379 5.46 -29.16 -11.23
CA THR A 379 5.98 -28.67 -9.94
C THR A 379 6.55 -29.78 -9.06
N SER A 380 6.74 -30.97 -9.60
CA SER A 380 7.24 -32.14 -8.84
C SER A 380 8.59 -31.90 -8.15
N LYS A 381 9.38 -30.93 -8.66
CA LYS A 381 10.66 -30.50 -8.07
C LYS A 381 10.53 -29.36 -7.07
N PHE A 382 9.35 -28.80 -6.89
CA PHE A 382 9.14 -27.67 -5.98
C PHE A 382 8.85 -28.21 -4.57
N PRO A 383 9.53 -27.72 -3.53
CA PRO A 383 9.13 -27.96 -2.15
C PRO A 383 7.68 -27.54 -1.88
N ASN A 384 7.07 -28.11 -0.85
CA ASN A 384 5.76 -27.60 -0.38
C ASN A 384 5.92 -26.14 0.00
N GLY A 385 5.00 -25.30 -0.47
CA GLY A 385 5.05 -23.86 -0.25
C GLY A 385 4.16 -23.08 -1.20
N ILE A 386 4.23 -21.75 -1.05
CA ILE A 386 3.51 -20.82 -1.91
C ILE A 386 4.46 -20.30 -2.98
N TYR A 387 3.99 -20.33 -4.22
CA TYR A 387 4.65 -19.79 -5.40
C TYR A 387 3.74 -18.79 -6.08
N TRP A 388 4.30 -17.97 -6.96
CA TRP A 388 3.58 -16.98 -7.72
C TRP A 388 3.74 -17.23 -9.20
N LEU A 389 2.63 -17.52 -9.88
CA LEU A 389 2.57 -17.51 -11.33
C LEU A 389 2.35 -16.06 -11.78
N VAL A 390 3.28 -15.53 -12.56
CA VAL A 390 3.27 -14.16 -13.05
C VAL A 390 3.19 -14.18 -14.55
N LEU A 391 2.13 -13.59 -15.11
CA LEU A 391 1.94 -13.41 -16.54
C LEU A 391 2.14 -11.95 -16.89
N LYS A 392 2.90 -11.68 -17.95
CA LYS A 392 3.17 -10.34 -18.44
C LYS A 392 2.64 -10.19 -19.86
N LYS A 393 1.74 -9.23 -20.09
CA LYS A 393 1.24 -8.88 -21.42
C LYS A 393 2.29 -8.14 -22.24
N ASN A 394 2.12 -8.15 -23.56
CA ASN A 394 2.98 -7.41 -24.49
C ASN A 394 2.98 -5.88 -24.24
N ASN A 395 1.92 -5.35 -23.65
CA ASN A 395 1.79 -3.94 -23.23
C ASN A 395 2.31 -3.65 -21.80
N ALA A 396 3.15 -4.53 -21.23
CA ALA A 396 3.71 -4.47 -19.89
C ALA A 396 2.73 -4.67 -18.71
N GLN A 397 1.44 -4.93 -18.95
CA GLN A 397 0.49 -5.29 -17.90
C GLN A 397 0.84 -6.68 -17.33
N THR A 398 0.78 -6.82 -15.99
CA THR A 398 1.16 -8.05 -15.29
C THR A 398 -0.02 -8.58 -14.48
N THR A 399 -0.22 -9.91 -14.51
CA THR A 399 -1.20 -10.62 -13.67
C THR A 399 -0.46 -11.64 -12.82
N ARG A 400 -0.85 -11.79 -11.55
CA ARG A 400 -0.32 -12.79 -10.62
C ARG A 400 -1.41 -13.74 -10.17
N VAL A 401 -1.06 -15.02 -10.08
CA VAL A 401 -1.93 -16.07 -9.54
C VAL A 401 -1.14 -16.84 -8.49
N PRO A 402 -1.63 -16.98 -7.25
CA PRO A 402 -0.95 -17.79 -6.25
C PRO A 402 -1.04 -19.27 -6.62
N LEU A 403 0.07 -20.00 -6.50
CA LEU A 403 0.20 -21.42 -6.70
C LEU A 403 0.61 -22.04 -5.37
N ILE A 404 -0.20 -22.94 -4.84
CA ILE A 404 0.04 -23.60 -3.56
C ILE A 404 0.43 -25.05 -3.81
N GLN A 405 1.72 -25.35 -3.68
CA GLN A 405 2.26 -26.70 -3.74
C GLN A 405 2.08 -27.36 -2.36
N GLN A 406 1.25 -28.39 -2.29
CA GLN A 406 0.99 -29.11 -1.06
C GLN A 406 0.89 -30.61 -1.37
N CYS A 407 2.01 -31.32 -1.18
CA CYS A 407 2.06 -32.77 -1.32
C CYS A 407 1.86 -33.46 0.05
N PRO A 408 1.15 -34.56 0.09
CA PRO A 408 1.09 -35.42 1.28
C PRO A 408 2.51 -35.79 1.73
N ARG A 409 2.70 -35.81 3.05
CA ARG A 409 3.95 -36.33 3.66
C ARG A 409 3.99 -37.83 3.61
#